data_0244ef4ef3a106cfc342d86c2c282b30
#
_entry.id   0244ef4ef3a106cfc342d86c2c282b30
#
_cell.length_a   1.000
_cell.length_b   1.000
_cell.length_c   1.000
_cell.angle_alpha   90.00
_cell.angle_beta   90.00
_cell.angle_gamma   90.00
#
_symmetry.space_group_name_H-M   'P 1'
#
loop_
_entity.id
_entity.type
_entity.pdbx_description
1 polymer ?
#
loop_
_entity_poly.entity_id
_entity_poly.type
_entity_poly.pdbx_seq_one_letter_code
_entity_poly.pdbx_strand_id
1 'polypeptide(L)'
;ANEYYGDPTLDWMVLLSNNIVNVYDEWPLTQRAFDIFLIEKYGTYDKINQIHHYETEEVLNSKGQRILEKGLQVPFNYSVTFFDSGLGTEVTKTGITKSVTNLDFETKKEDAKRNIFLIKIDYLNMIIDDLINALEYKEGSTQFVSETLKRVDNIRLFQ
;
A
#
# COMPACT_ATOMS: atom_id res chain seq x y z
N ALA A 1 14.71 6.29 9.92
CA ALA A 1 14.58 7.09 11.13
C ALA A 1 15.85 7.92 11.36
N ASN A 2 17.00 7.29 11.46
CA ASN A 2 18.26 7.98 11.78
C ASN A 2 18.57 9.16 10.83
N GLU A 3 18.40 8.99 9.53
CA GLU A 3 18.70 10.02 8.53
C GLU A 3 17.75 11.24 8.62
N TYR A 4 16.49 11.01 8.98
CA TYR A 4 15.47 12.07 9.02
C TYR A 4 15.28 12.66 10.42
N TYR A 5 15.21 11.82 11.46
CA TYR A 5 14.98 12.24 12.84
C TYR A 5 16.27 12.42 13.66
N GLY A 6 17.43 11.98 13.13
CA GLY A 6 18.69 11.99 13.85
C GLY A 6 18.83 10.90 14.92
N ASP A 7 17.80 10.06 15.10
CA ASP A 7 17.76 9.01 16.11
C ASP A 7 17.28 7.68 15.47
N PRO A 8 18.10 6.62 15.51
CA PRO A 8 17.72 5.31 14.99
C PRO A 8 16.62 4.62 15.80
N THR A 9 16.43 4.98 17.07
CA THR A 9 15.42 4.38 17.95
C THR A 9 13.98 4.77 17.59
N LEU A 10 13.81 5.75 16.70
CA LEU A 10 12.51 6.25 16.22
C LEU A 10 12.01 5.51 14.96
N ASP A 11 12.53 4.32 14.66
CA ASP A 11 12.09 3.48 13.55
C ASP A 11 10.62 3.05 13.69
N TRP A 12 10.18 2.76 14.91
CA TRP A 12 8.78 2.44 15.22
C TRP A 12 7.80 3.54 14.77
N MET A 13 8.21 4.81 14.83
CA MET A 13 7.38 5.93 14.42
C MET A 13 7.14 5.92 12.90
N VAL A 14 8.16 5.56 12.13
CA VAL A 14 8.03 5.38 10.67
C VAL A 14 7.10 4.21 10.36
N LEU A 15 7.24 3.09 11.07
CA LEU A 15 6.39 1.92 10.88
C LEU A 15 4.93 2.22 11.23
N LEU A 16 4.71 2.87 12.38
CA LEU A 16 3.37 3.23 12.86
C LEU A 16 2.67 4.23 11.94
N SER A 17 3.37 5.26 11.46
CA SER A 17 2.80 6.27 10.56
C SER A 17 2.37 5.73 9.20
N ASN A 18 2.94 4.58 8.80
CA ASN A 18 2.60 3.89 7.56
C ASN A 18 1.73 2.64 7.79
N ASN A 19 1.29 2.40 9.02
CA ASN A 19 0.50 1.23 9.41
C ASN A 19 1.19 -0.10 9.05
N ILE A 20 2.53 -0.13 9.14
CA ILE A 20 3.34 -1.32 8.85
C ILE A 20 3.39 -2.18 10.12
N VAL A 21 2.75 -3.33 10.06
CA VAL A 21 2.70 -4.31 11.17
C VAL A 21 3.74 -5.41 10.94
N ASN A 22 3.84 -5.90 9.72
CA ASN A 22 4.82 -6.92 9.34
C ASN A 22 5.88 -6.33 8.41
N VAL A 23 7.02 -5.99 8.98
CA VAL A 23 8.16 -5.41 8.24
C VAL A 23 8.65 -6.31 7.11
N TYR A 24 8.57 -7.64 7.27
CA TYR A 24 9.05 -8.58 6.25
C TYR A 24 8.22 -8.57 4.97
N ASP A 25 6.91 -8.33 5.08
CA ASP A 25 6.00 -8.34 3.94
C ASP A 25 5.68 -6.95 3.40
N GLU A 26 5.66 -5.95 4.29
CA GLU A 26 5.16 -4.61 3.99
C GLU A 26 6.27 -3.59 3.72
N TRP A 27 7.51 -3.87 4.15
CA TRP A 27 8.66 -3.03 3.83
C TRP A 27 9.18 -3.31 2.42
N PRO A 28 9.60 -2.28 1.66
CA PRO A 28 10.12 -2.48 0.30
C PRO A 28 11.38 -3.33 0.29
N LEU A 29 11.39 -4.31 -0.60
CA LEU A 29 12.52 -5.21 -0.78
C LEU A 29 13.68 -4.52 -1.50
N THR A 30 14.90 -4.99 -1.26
CA THR A 30 16.04 -4.68 -2.13
C THR A 30 15.84 -5.37 -3.49
N GLN A 31 16.45 -4.86 -4.56
CA GLN A 31 16.33 -5.48 -5.89
C GLN A 31 16.67 -6.97 -5.87
N ARG A 32 17.76 -7.33 -5.21
CA ARG A 32 18.16 -8.74 -5.09
C ARG A 32 17.13 -9.60 -4.37
N ALA A 33 16.54 -9.10 -3.28
CA ALA A 33 15.51 -9.83 -2.54
C ALA A 33 14.22 -9.95 -3.36
N PHE A 34 13.89 -8.92 -4.13
CA PHE A 34 12.75 -8.93 -5.03
C PHE A 34 12.91 -9.97 -6.17
N ASP A 35 14.09 -10.07 -6.76
CA ASP A 35 14.39 -11.07 -7.78
C ASP A 35 14.27 -12.51 -7.22
N ILE A 36 14.76 -12.74 -5.99
CA ILE A 36 14.61 -14.02 -5.31
C ILE A 36 13.13 -14.32 -5.05
N PHE A 37 12.38 -13.36 -4.53
CA PHE A 37 10.94 -13.48 -4.29
C PHE A 37 10.16 -13.85 -5.55
N LEU A 38 10.47 -13.24 -6.70
CA LEU A 38 9.84 -13.56 -7.98
C LEU A 38 10.11 -15.00 -8.41
N ILE A 39 11.35 -15.48 -8.26
CA ILE A 39 11.73 -16.85 -8.60
C ILE A 39 11.06 -17.85 -7.66
N GLU A 40 11.02 -17.58 -6.37
CA GLU A 40 10.36 -18.44 -5.38
C GLU A 40 8.84 -18.52 -5.63
N LYS A 41 8.20 -17.41 -5.99
CA LYS A 41 6.76 -17.35 -6.22
C LYS A 41 6.31 -17.97 -7.54
N TYR A 42 7.03 -17.71 -8.63
CA TYR A 42 6.63 -18.11 -9.98
C TYR A 42 7.46 -19.27 -10.55
N GLY A 43 8.62 -19.53 -10.01
CA GLY A 43 9.50 -20.65 -10.33
C GLY A 43 10.42 -20.40 -11.54
N THR A 44 9.94 -19.80 -12.63
CA THR A 44 10.72 -19.59 -13.85
C THR A 44 10.49 -18.21 -14.45
N TYR A 45 11.49 -17.69 -15.19
CA TYR A 45 11.39 -16.40 -15.88
C TYR A 45 10.24 -16.37 -16.89
N ASP A 46 9.93 -17.48 -17.55
CA ASP A 46 8.82 -17.55 -18.48
C ASP A 46 7.49 -17.31 -17.77
N LYS A 47 7.30 -17.85 -16.58
CA LYS A 47 6.10 -17.62 -15.77
C LYS A 47 6.04 -16.21 -15.19
N ILE A 48 7.18 -15.61 -14.85
CA ILE A 48 7.26 -14.22 -14.39
C ILE A 48 6.77 -13.28 -15.49
N ASN A 49 7.07 -13.56 -16.77
CA ASN A 49 6.64 -12.77 -17.92
C ASN A 49 5.26 -13.13 -18.49
N GLN A 50 4.56 -14.12 -17.90
CA GLN A 50 3.18 -14.43 -18.31
C GLN A 50 2.22 -13.30 -17.91
N ILE A 51 1.15 -13.18 -18.70
CA ILE A 51 0.10 -12.20 -18.46
C ILE A 51 -0.64 -12.55 -17.17
N HIS A 52 -0.66 -11.60 -16.24
CA HIS A 52 -1.40 -11.69 -15.00
C HIS A 52 -2.87 -11.30 -15.23
N HIS A 53 -3.09 -10.14 -15.87
CA HIS A 53 -4.43 -9.60 -16.19
C HIS A 53 -4.33 -8.53 -17.27
N TYR A 54 -5.47 -7.97 -17.67
CA TYR A 54 -5.54 -6.83 -18.57
C TYR A 54 -6.10 -5.63 -17.82
N GLU A 55 -5.52 -4.46 -18.11
CA GLU A 55 -5.98 -3.16 -17.59
C GLU A 55 -6.48 -2.28 -18.76
N THR A 56 -7.43 -1.39 -18.45
CA THR A 56 -7.91 -0.40 -19.42
C THR A 56 -6.85 0.64 -19.73
N GLU A 57 -6.80 1.09 -20.98
CA GLU A 57 -6.19 2.35 -21.36
C GLU A 57 -7.19 3.51 -21.18
N GLU A 58 -6.68 4.73 -21.02
CA GLU A 58 -7.55 5.90 -20.91
C GLU A 58 -8.26 6.15 -22.25
N VAL A 59 -9.58 6.34 -22.20
CA VAL A 59 -10.39 6.69 -23.36
C VAL A 59 -10.97 8.08 -23.19
N LEU A 60 -10.67 8.95 -24.15
CA LEU A 60 -11.19 10.31 -24.23
C LEU A 60 -12.21 10.40 -25.39
N ASN A 61 -13.22 11.27 -25.22
CA ASN A 61 -14.12 11.62 -26.30
C ASN A 61 -13.47 12.67 -27.25
N SER A 62 -14.18 13.09 -28.29
CA SER A 62 -13.72 14.10 -29.25
C SER A 62 -13.46 15.48 -28.64
N LYS A 63 -14.02 15.77 -27.48
CA LYS A 63 -13.83 17.01 -26.71
C LYS A 63 -12.72 16.89 -25.66
N GLY A 64 -11.98 15.77 -25.59
CA GLY A 64 -10.94 15.54 -24.59
C GLY A 64 -11.44 15.20 -23.18
N GLN A 65 -12.73 14.91 -23.02
CA GLN A 65 -13.27 14.49 -21.75
C GLN A 65 -13.02 12.99 -21.53
N ARG A 66 -12.62 12.59 -20.34
CA ARG A 66 -12.35 11.22 -20.00
C ARG A 66 -13.64 10.41 -19.85
N ILE A 67 -13.77 9.37 -20.66
CA ILE A 67 -14.89 8.43 -20.66
C ILE A 67 -14.54 7.19 -19.83
N LEU A 68 -13.32 6.68 -19.98
CA LEU A 68 -12.83 5.53 -19.26
C LEU A 68 -11.49 5.85 -18.63
N GLU A 69 -11.34 5.46 -17.37
CA GLU A 69 -10.10 5.62 -16.61
C GLU A 69 -9.11 4.52 -16.94
N LYS A 70 -7.81 4.85 -16.90
CA LYS A 70 -6.72 3.90 -17.04
C LYS A 70 -6.58 3.03 -15.79
N GLY A 71 -6.24 1.73 -16.00
CA GLY A 71 -5.83 0.84 -14.91
C GLY A 71 -6.96 0.07 -14.24
N LEU A 72 -8.16 0.04 -14.83
CA LEU A 72 -9.24 -0.84 -14.38
C LEU A 72 -9.00 -2.25 -14.91
N GLN A 73 -9.11 -3.25 -14.04
CA GLN A 73 -8.97 -4.65 -14.43
C GLN A 73 -10.18 -5.10 -15.26
N VAL A 74 -9.95 -5.59 -16.47
CA VAL A 74 -10.97 -5.96 -17.44
C VAL A 74 -10.58 -7.23 -18.21
N PRO A 75 -11.53 -7.90 -18.87
CA PRO A 75 -11.23 -8.98 -19.82
C PRO A 75 -10.44 -8.46 -21.04
N PHE A 76 -9.71 -9.36 -21.69
CA PHE A 76 -8.90 -9.05 -22.89
C PHE A 76 -9.69 -8.32 -24.01
N ASN A 77 -10.93 -8.72 -24.23
CA ASN A 77 -11.78 -8.20 -25.31
C ASN A 77 -12.73 -7.08 -24.84
N TYR A 78 -12.38 -6.38 -23.77
CA TYR A 78 -13.20 -5.29 -23.23
C TYR A 78 -13.33 -4.16 -24.25
N SER A 79 -14.55 -3.63 -24.35
CA SER A 79 -14.89 -2.47 -25.19
C SER A 79 -15.82 -1.54 -24.44
N VAL A 80 -15.81 -0.27 -24.77
CA VAL A 80 -16.70 0.73 -24.20
C VAL A 80 -17.49 1.42 -25.30
N THR A 81 -18.81 1.55 -25.11
CA THR A 81 -19.70 2.30 -25.98
C THR A 81 -20.21 3.52 -25.24
N PHE A 82 -20.10 4.68 -25.86
CA PHE A 82 -20.55 5.95 -25.28
C PHE A 82 -21.06 6.90 -26.36
N PHE A 83 -21.93 7.82 -25.97
CA PHE A 83 -22.37 8.89 -26.85
C PHE A 83 -21.33 10.01 -26.90
N ASP A 84 -20.76 10.28 -28.08
CA ASP A 84 -19.82 11.38 -28.25
C ASP A 84 -20.57 12.66 -28.65
N SER A 85 -20.67 13.58 -27.70
CA SER A 85 -21.38 14.85 -27.88
C SER A 85 -20.71 15.81 -28.89
N GLY A 86 -19.47 15.55 -29.26
CA GLY A 86 -18.79 16.31 -30.32
C GLY A 86 -19.09 15.79 -31.71
N LEU A 87 -19.30 14.48 -31.84
CA LEU A 87 -19.66 13.83 -33.09
C LEU A 87 -21.17 13.66 -33.25
N GLY A 88 -21.95 13.79 -32.16
CA GLY A 88 -23.41 13.60 -32.17
C GLY A 88 -23.86 12.15 -32.37
N THR A 89 -22.97 11.17 -32.17
CA THR A 89 -23.24 9.75 -32.42
C THR A 89 -22.70 8.87 -31.29
N GLU A 90 -23.20 7.64 -31.21
CA GLU A 90 -22.59 6.60 -30.39
C GLU A 90 -21.30 6.10 -31.01
N VAL A 91 -20.27 5.96 -30.18
CA VAL A 91 -18.94 5.47 -30.56
C VAL A 91 -18.58 4.27 -29.69
N THR A 92 -18.18 3.17 -30.31
CA THR A 92 -17.62 2.00 -29.63
C THR A 92 -16.11 1.98 -29.82
N LYS A 93 -15.37 1.99 -28.71
CA LYS A 93 -13.92 1.82 -28.70
C LYS A 93 -13.57 0.40 -28.29
N THR A 94 -12.79 -0.25 -29.14
CA THR A 94 -12.21 -1.59 -28.95
C THR A 94 -10.70 -1.51 -28.94
N GLY A 95 -10.01 -2.56 -28.44
CA GLY A 95 -8.55 -2.57 -28.37
C GLY A 95 -7.98 -1.57 -27.35
N ILE A 96 -8.74 -1.31 -26.29
CA ILE A 96 -8.42 -0.36 -25.22
C ILE A 96 -7.86 -1.06 -23.98
N THR A 97 -7.32 -2.27 -24.17
CA THR A 97 -6.77 -3.09 -23.07
C THR A 97 -5.28 -3.25 -23.23
N LYS A 98 -4.55 -3.10 -22.15
CA LYS A 98 -3.12 -3.35 -22.03
C LYS A 98 -2.90 -4.61 -21.18
N SER A 99 -2.03 -5.52 -21.64
CA SER A 99 -1.60 -6.66 -20.83
C SER A 99 -0.65 -6.21 -19.72
N VAL A 100 -0.86 -6.74 -18.53
CA VAL A 100 0.02 -6.57 -17.36
C VAL A 100 0.63 -7.94 -17.06
N THR A 101 1.94 -8.04 -17.03
CA THR A 101 2.64 -9.28 -16.69
C THR A 101 2.68 -9.50 -15.17
N ASN A 102 3.03 -10.72 -14.75
CA ASN A 102 3.28 -10.99 -13.32
C ASN A 102 4.39 -10.08 -12.78
N LEU A 103 5.44 -9.84 -13.58
CA LEU A 103 6.52 -8.92 -13.23
C LEU A 103 6.01 -7.50 -12.99
N ASP A 104 5.22 -6.97 -13.95
CA ASP A 104 4.67 -5.61 -13.85
C ASP A 104 3.77 -5.45 -12.60
N PHE A 105 2.96 -6.48 -12.34
CA PHE A 105 2.06 -6.50 -11.19
C PHE A 105 2.81 -6.46 -9.85
N GLU A 106 3.82 -7.34 -9.69
CA GLU A 106 4.61 -7.37 -8.46
C GLU A 106 5.49 -6.12 -8.32
N THR A 107 6.05 -5.61 -9.42
CA THR A 107 6.83 -4.35 -9.42
C THR A 107 5.95 -3.18 -8.97
N LYS A 108 4.72 -3.07 -9.48
CA LYS A 108 3.76 -2.03 -9.08
C LYS A 108 3.42 -2.10 -7.58
N LYS A 109 3.25 -3.34 -7.06
CA LYS A 109 3.04 -3.56 -5.62
C LYS A 109 4.25 -3.13 -4.78
N GLU A 110 5.44 -3.49 -5.23
CA GLU A 110 6.68 -3.18 -4.53
C GLU A 110 6.98 -1.67 -4.56
N ASP A 111 6.75 -1.02 -5.70
CA ASP A 111 6.91 0.43 -5.83
C ASP A 111 5.92 1.21 -4.95
N ALA A 112 4.71 0.70 -4.77
CA ALA A 112 3.73 1.30 -3.87
C ALA A 112 4.22 1.35 -2.40
N LYS A 113 4.95 0.32 -1.96
CA LYS A 113 5.57 0.27 -0.61
C LYS A 113 6.68 1.31 -0.40
N ARG A 114 7.28 1.84 -1.48
CA ARG A 114 8.35 2.85 -1.40
C ARG A 114 7.82 4.25 -1.05
N ASN A 115 6.52 4.47 -1.22
CA ASN A 115 5.88 5.74 -0.87
C ASN A 115 5.52 5.74 0.62
N ILE A 116 6.46 6.11 1.47
CA ILE A 116 6.27 6.19 2.92
C ILE A 116 6.00 7.62 3.38
N PHE A 117 5.17 7.74 4.41
CA PHE A 117 4.91 8.98 5.11
C PHE A 117 5.86 9.14 6.29
N LEU A 118 6.39 10.33 6.46
CA LEU A 118 7.19 10.70 7.62
C LEU A 118 6.46 11.79 8.41
N ILE A 119 6.39 11.59 9.71
CA ILE A 119 5.83 12.61 10.62
C ILE A 119 6.81 13.78 10.69
N LYS A 120 6.29 15.00 10.67
CA LYS A 120 7.13 16.20 10.79
C LYS A 120 7.81 16.23 12.15
N ILE A 121 9.07 16.66 12.16
CA ILE A 121 9.92 16.75 13.35
C ILE A 121 9.27 17.62 14.44
N ASP A 122 8.51 18.65 14.06
CA ASP A 122 7.82 19.54 15.00
C ASP A 122 6.85 18.82 15.95
N TYR A 123 6.29 17.69 15.54
CA TYR A 123 5.36 16.88 16.33
C TYR A 123 6.04 15.77 17.15
N LEU A 124 7.36 15.59 16.96
CA LEU A 124 8.09 14.46 17.52
C LEU A 124 7.97 14.41 19.05
N ASN A 125 8.29 15.51 19.74
CA ASN A 125 8.26 15.57 21.20
C ASN A 125 6.85 15.31 21.75
N MET A 126 5.82 15.87 21.12
CA MET A 126 4.43 15.65 21.52
C MET A 126 4.04 14.17 21.43
N ILE A 127 4.43 13.48 20.35
CA ILE A 127 4.13 12.05 20.17
C ILE A 127 4.88 11.18 21.16
N ILE A 128 6.15 11.52 21.46
CA ILE A 128 6.95 10.80 22.45
C ILE A 128 6.34 10.98 23.85
N ASP A 129 5.96 12.19 24.20
CA ASP A 129 5.32 12.48 25.48
C ASP A 129 3.99 11.73 25.62
N ASP A 130 3.17 11.71 24.59
CA ASP A 130 1.91 10.95 24.55
C ASP A 130 2.16 9.44 24.70
N LEU A 131 3.19 8.91 24.02
CA LEU A 131 3.57 7.51 24.16
C LEU A 131 4.01 7.18 25.59
N ILE A 132 4.87 8.00 26.19
CA ILE A 132 5.33 7.82 27.58
C ILE A 132 4.12 7.82 28.52
N ASN A 133 3.22 8.79 28.39
CA ASN A 133 2.01 8.88 29.18
C ASN A 133 1.08 7.66 28.99
N ALA A 134 1.00 7.13 27.77
CA ALA A 134 0.19 5.94 27.47
C ALA A 134 0.79 4.64 28.02
N LEU A 135 2.12 4.57 28.12
CA LEU A 135 2.85 3.42 28.66
C LEU A 135 2.96 3.46 30.19
N GLU A 136 2.72 4.61 30.81
CA GLU A 136 2.79 4.76 32.24
C GLU A 136 1.77 3.86 32.96
N TYR A 137 2.23 3.14 33.99
CA TYR A 137 1.38 2.30 34.80
C TYR A 137 0.69 3.13 35.89
N LYS A 138 -0.63 3.26 35.79
CA LYS A 138 -1.42 3.99 36.78
C LYS A 138 -1.76 3.08 37.97
N GLU A 139 -1.33 3.46 39.15
CA GLU A 139 -1.77 2.82 40.39
C GLU A 139 -3.30 2.86 40.53
N GLY A 140 -3.87 1.79 41.06
CA GLY A 140 -5.33 1.68 41.25
C GLY A 140 -6.10 1.21 40.00
N SER A 141 -5.45 0.99 38.87
CA SER A 141 -6.07 0.30 37.72
C SER A 141 -6.09 -1.20 37.98
N THR A 142 -7.10 -1.92 37.42
CA THR A 142 -7.18 -3.39 37.48
C THR A 142 -6.02 -4.08 36.81
N GLN A 143 -5.29 -3.34 35.96
CA GLN A 143 -4.15 -3.84 35.21
C GLN A 143 -2.81 -3.62 35.93
N PHE A 144 -2.77 -2.78 36.97
CA PHE A 144 -1.54 -2.48 37.71
C PHE A 144 -1.16 -3.66 38.61
N VAL A 145 0.03 -4.20 38.49
CA VAL A 145 0.61 -5.22 39.36
C VAL A 145 1.82 -4.68 40.09
N SER A 146 2.69 -3.94 39.40
CA SER A 146 3.85 -3.24 39.95
C SER A 146 4.31 -2.16 38.95
N GLU A 147 5.30 -1.34 39.36
CA GLU A 147 5.88 -0.31 38.48
C GLU A 147 6.41 -0.88 37.13
N THR A 148 6.82 -2.15 37.14
CA THR A 148 7.41 -2.81 35.96
C THR A 148 6.54 -3.90 35.34
N LEU A 149 5.36 -4.18 35.93
CA LEU A 149 4.50 -5.29 35.48
C LEU A 149 3.04 -4.86 35.39
N LYS A 150 2.47 -5.09 34.23
CA LYS A 150 1.06 -4.85 33.92
C LYS A 150 0.36 -6.17 33.57
N ARG A 151 -0.84 -6.38 34.12
CA ARG A 151 -1.70 -7.50 33.75
C ARG A 151 -2.45 -7.17 32.46
N VAL A 152 -2.52 -8.10 31.51
CA VAL A 152 -3.34 -7.97 30.32
C VAL A 152 -4.73 -8.49 30.63
N ASP A 153 -5.69 -7.58 30.86
CA ASP A 153 -7.10 -7.91 31.01
C ASP A 153 -7.80 -7.79 29.66
N ASN A 154 -8.44 -8.88 29.23
CA ASN A 154 -9.26 -8.86 28.05
C ASN A 154 -10.70 -8.41 28.41
N ILE A 155 -10.93 -7.11 28.39
CA ILE A 155 -12.21 -6.48 28.74
C ILE A 155 -13.39 -7.05 27.92
N ARG A 156 -13.12 -7.62 26.73
CA ARG A 156 -14.16 -8.19 25.85
C ARG A 156 -14.71 -9.54 26.32
N LEU A 157 -14.08 -10.19 27.29
CA LEU A 157 -14.55 -11.46 27.83
C LEU A 157 -15.60 -11.30 28.95
N PHE A 158 -15.88 -10.08 29.38
CA PHE A 158 -16.75 -9.76 30.50
C PHE A 158 -17.95 -8.87 30.13
N GLN A 159 -18.31 -8.80 28.84
CA GLN A 159 -19.54 -8.17 28.37
C GLN A 159 -20.52 -9.21 27.86
#